data_d0306468767952a28928018c208227fb
#
_entry.id   d0306468767952a28928018c208227fb
#
_cell.length_a   1.000
_cell.length_b   1.000
_cell.length_c   1.000
_cell.angle_alpha   90.00
_cell.angle_beta   90.00
_cell.angle_gamma   90.00
#
_symmetry.space_group_name_H-M   'P 1'
#
loop_
_entity.id
_entity.type
_entity.pdbx_description
1 polymer ?
#
loop_
_entity_poly.entity_id
_entity_poly.type
_entity_poly.pdbx_seq_one_letter_code
_entity_poly.pdbx_strand_id
1 'polypeptide(L)'
;MAIEMIEETLARAGQRGKVLQQAPYSGFVRFSSGRSTVIMDSGSPQTSAAVTGYGTLAFEFGVGQNLLVVNPGQTATDPNLQRLLCSTKAHSTLSIDGQDSSNPGENRLAKLSNVEIGPAEGGALAVATHDGYEPSHGILHHRHLFLATGGGNLRGADILEYTGAPGEIPRLAVVRFHLHPRVTAAMLRDQRVLLKIRG
;
A
#
# COMPACT_ATOMS: atom_id res chain seq x y z
N MET A 1 -9.67 15.51 -18.95
CA MET A 1 -10.48 14.86 -20.02
C MET A 1 -11.09 13.52 -19.57
N ALA A 2 -10.34 12.45 -19.24
CA ALA A 2 -10.95 11.17 -18.85
C ALA A 2 -11.67 11.21 -17.50
N ILE A 3 -11.12 11.88 -16.50
CA ILE A 3 -11.72 12.00 -15.16
C ILE A 3 -12.99 12.86 -15.21
N GLU A 4 -12.97 13.97 -15.91
CA GLU A 4 -14.13 14.84 -16.12
C GLU A 4 -15.29 14.12 -16.83
N MET A 5 -14.98 13.29 -17.83
CA MET A 5 -16.00 12.46 -18.51
C MET A 5 -16.63 11.43 -17.55
N ILE A 6 -15.85 10.82 -16.66
CA ILE A 6 -16.34 9.84 -15.68
C ILE A 6 -17.23 10.55 -14.65
N GLU A 7 -16.78 11.69 -14.12
CA GLU A 7 -17.56 12.48 -13.17
C GLU A 7 -18.88 12.98 -13.78
N GLU A 8 -18.86 13.46 -15.03
CA GLU A 8 -20.06 13.90 -15.73
C GLU A 8 -21.02 12.75 -16.03
N THR A 9 -20.49 11.57 -16.38
CA THR A 9 -21.29 10.36 -16.60
C THR A 9 -21.96 9.87 -15.31
N LEU A 10 -21.22 9.87 -14.19
CA LEU A 10 -21.74 9.50 -12.87
C LEU A 10 -22.78 10.50 -12.35
N ALA A 11 -22.57 11.79 -12.59
CA ALA A 11 -23.51 12.83 -12.23
C ALA A 11 -24.82 12.71 -13.03
N ARG A 12 -24.76 12.41 -14.34
CA ARG A 12 -25.92 12.16 -15.19
C ARG A 12 -26.70 10.91 -14.80
N ALA A 13 -26.01 9.88 -14.31
CA ALA A 13 -26.64 8.64 -13.85
C ALA A 13 -27.36 8.79 -12.50
N GLY A 14 -27.24 9.93 -11.83
CA GLY A 14 -27.85 10.16 -10.50
C GLY A 14 -27.29 9.25 -9.40
N GLN A 15 -26.26 8.50 -9.71
CA GLN A 15 -25.62 7.55 -8.80
C GLN A 15 -24.47 8.23 -8.06
N ARG A 16 -24.76 8.85 -6.95
CA ARG A 16 -23.74 9.03 -5.91
C ARG A 16 -23.54 7.67 -5.24
N GLY A 17 -22.67 6.86 -5.84
CA GLY A 17 -22.32 5.57 -5.27
C GLY A 17 -21.78 5.75 -3.86
N LYS A 18 -22.24 4.91 -2.92
CA LYS A 18 -21.63 4.83 -1.60
C LYS A 18 -20.18 4.36 -1.81
N VAL A 19 -19.20 5.14 -1.37
CA VAL A 19 -17.80 4.76 -1.47
C VAL A 19 -17.59 3.48 -0.67
N LEU A 20 -17.26 2.39 -1.36
CA LEU A 20 -16.97 1.12 -0.71
C LEU A 20 -15.67 1.27 0.08
N GLN A 21 -15.66 0.77 1.32
CA GLN A 21 -14.46 0.69 2.13
C GLN A 21 -13.54 -0.43 1.67
N GLN A 22 -14.10 -1.49 1.11
CA GLN A 22 -13.38 -2.62 0.54
C GLN A 22 -13.89 -2.89 -0.87
N ALA A 23 -12.97 -3.04 -1.81
CA ALA A 23 -13.23 -3.40 -3.19
C ALA A 23 -12.68 -4.82 -3.46
N PRO A 24 -13.47 -5.87 -3.15
CA PRO A 24 -12.98 -7.26 -3.13
C PRO A 24 -12.52 -7.76 -4.50
N TYR A 25 -13.04 -7.19 -5.58
CA TYR A 25 -12.65 -7.57 -6.94
C TYR A 25 -11.38 -6.87 -7.44
N SER A 26 -11.09 -5.67 -6.95
CA SER A 26 -9.87 -4.92 -7.30
C SER A 26 -8.75 -5.06 -6.27
N GLY A 27 -9.05 -5.65 -5.11
CA GLY A 27 -8.06 -5.88 -4.07
C GLY A 27 -7.60 -4.62 -3.34
N PHE A 28 -8.46 -3.61 -3.21
CA PHE A 28 -8.12 -2.41 -2.46
C PHE A 28 -9.04 -2.19 -1.26
N VAL A 29 -8.43 -1.73 -0.17
CA VAL A 29 -9.11 -1.20 1.00
C VAL A 29 -8.98 0.31 1.01
N ARG A 30 -10.10 1.05 1.16
CA ARG A 30 -10.12 2.50 1.25
C ARG A 30 -10.86 2.97 2.48
N PHE A 31 -10.25 3.85 3.26
CA PHE A 31 -10.91 4.50 4.39
C PHE A 31 -10.51 5.97 4.51
N SER A 32 -11.41 6.78 5.04
CA SER A 32 -11.25 8.22 5.10
C SER A 32 -11.81 8.75 6.42
N SER A 33 -11.20 9.84 6.89
CA SER A 33 -11.68 10.60 8.03
C SER A 33 -11.29 12.06 7.86
N GLY A 34 -12.23 12.98 8.02
CA GLY A 34 -12.02 14.39 7.73
C GLY A 34 -11.57 14.58 6.27
N ARG A 35 -10.40 15.19 6.08
CA ARG A 35 -9.79 15.39 4.75
C ARG A 35 -8.79 14.29 4.38
N SER A 36 -8.51 13.36 5.25
CA SER A 36 -7.51 12.32 5.07
C SER A 36 -8.11 11.06 4.46
N THR A 37 -7.39 10.46 3.52
CA THR A 37 -7.76 9.21 2.86
C THR A 37 -6.56 8.29 2.79
N VAL A 38 -6.77 7.03 3.10
CA VAL A 38 -5.82 5.93 2.94
C VAL A 38 -6.39 4.94 1.94
N ILE A 39 -5.56 4.48 1.04
CA ILE A 39 -5.85 3.35 0.14
C ILE A 39 -4.73 2.34 0.34
N MET A 40 -5.06 1.09 0.66
CA MET A 40 -4.09 0.01 0.85
C MET A 40 -4.34 -1.08 -0.19
N ASP A 41 -3.28 -1.55 -0.82
CA ASP A 41 -3.31 -2.73 -1.69
C ASP A 41 -3.48 -3.99 -0.82
N SER A 42 -4.65 -4.57 -0.90
CA SER A 42 -5.04 -5.81 -0.21
C SER A 42 -5.42 -6.90 -1.22
N GLY A 43 -4.94 -6.79 -2.45
CA GLY A 43 -5.11 -7.77 -3.52
C GLY A 43 -3.94 -8.76 -3.59
N SER A 44 -4.25 -10.03 -3.88
CA SER A 44 -3.19 -10.97 -4.24
C SER A 44 -2.66 -10.66 -5.64
N PRO A 45 -1.35 -10.62 -5.84
CA PRO A 45 -0.76 -10.43 -7.16
C PRO A 45 -1.29 -11.47 -8.16
N GLN A 46 -1.56 -11.03 -9.38
CA GLN A 46 -2.08 -11.91 -10.45
C GLN A 46 -0.94 -12.43 -11.32
N THR A 47 -1.08 -13.67 -11.81
CA THR A 47 -0.10 -14.29 -12.72
C THR A 47 -0.20 -13.79 -14.16
N SER A 48 -1.27 -13.06 -14.52
CA SER A 48 -1.43 -12.55 -15.87
C SER A 48 -0.30 -11.57 -16.22
N ALA A 49 0.29 -11.75 -17.38
CA ALA A 49 1.46 -11.00 -17.88
C ALA A 49 1.28 -9.48 -18.03
N ALA A 50 0.12 -8.96 -17.76
CA ALA A 50 -0.18 -7.55 -17.70
C ALA A 50 0.09 -7.03 -16.28
N VAL A 51 1.36 -6.78 -16.00
CA VAL A 51 1.77 -5.70 -15.09
C VAL A 51 1.10 -5.69 -13.72
N THR A 52 1.37 -6.70 -12.90
CA THR A 52 1.09 -6.60 -11.46
C THR A 52 2.36 -6.25 -10.71
N GLY A 53 2.33 -5.16 -9.95
CA GLY A 53 3.41 -4.83 -9.03
C GLY A 53 3.43 -5.80 -7.84
N TYR A 54 4.59 -5.95 -7.23
CA TYR A 54 4.79 -6.78 -6.02
C TYR A 54 4.72 -5.90 -4.78
N GLY A 55 3.77 -4.96 -4.79
CA GLY A 55 3.52 -3.98 -3.72
C GLY A 55 2.48 -4.45 -2.71
N THR A 56 2.43 -5.75 -2.40
CA THR A 56 1.47 -6.28 -1.42
C THR A 56 1.49 -5.49 -0.12
N LEU A 57 0.32 -5.08 0.36
CA LEU A 57 0.10 -4.17 1.48
C LEU A 57 0.71 -2.76 1.33
N ALA A 58 1.14 -2.37 0.14
CA ALA A 58 1.50 -0.98 -0.10
C ALA A 58 0.30 -0.06 0.11
N PHE A 59 0.56 1.16 0.56
CA PHE A 59 -0.53 2.12 0.77
C PHE A 59 -0.22 3.48 0.15
N GLU A 60 -1.26 4.21 -0.11
CA GLU A 60 -1.24 5.62 -0.47
C GLU A 60 -1.96 6.44 0.60
N PHE A 61 -1.46 7.63 0.84
CA PHE A 61 -2.04 8.55 1.81
C PHE A 61 -2.13 9.95 1.24
N GLY A 62 -3.31 10.54 1.36
CA GLY A 62 -3.57 11.90 0.92
C GLY A 62 -4.38 12.70 1.92
N VAL A 63 -4.26 14.03 1.83
CA VAL A 63 -5.02 15.00 2.63
C VAL A 63 -5.64 16.03 1.70
N GLY A 64 -6.95 16.01 1.57
CA GLY A 64 -7.69 16.80 0.59
C GLY A 64 -7.31 16.40 -0.82
N GLN A 65 -6.78 17.34 -1.60
CA GLN A 65 -6.30 17.09 -2.97
C GLN A 65 -4.80 16.77 -3.05
N ASN A 66 -4.12 16.68 -1.94
CA ASN A 66 -2.67 16.49 -1.89
C ASN A 66 -2.32 15.06 -1.54
N LEU A 67 -1.63 14.37 -2.43
CA LEU A 67 -1.02 13.08 -2.12
C LEU A 67 0.31 13.30 -1.39
N LEU A 68 0.53 12.51 -0.34
CA LEU A 68 1.73 12.55 0.50
C LEU A 68 2.57 11.30 0.28
N VAL A 69 1.98 10.13 0.50
CA VAL A 69 2.58 8.82 0.24
C VAL A 69 1.93 8.25 -0.99
N VAL A 70 2.73 7.74 -1.91
CA VAL A 70 2.30 7.25 -3.22
C VAL A 70 2.97 5.93 -3.56
N ASN A 71 2.44 5.29 -4.60
CA ASN A 71 3.08 4.15 -5.26
C ASN A 71 3.38 4.49 -6.73
N PRO A 72 4.27 3.76 -7.41
CA PRO A 72 4.57 4.01 -8.80
C PRO A 72 3.40 3.61 -9.69
N GLY A 73 3.24 4.33 -10.81
CA GLY A 73 2.40 3.86 -11.90
C GLY A 73 3.05 2.66 -12.61
N GLN A 74 2.24 1.86 -13.28
CA GLN A 74 2.67 0.57 -13.83
C GLN A 74 2.88 0.60 -15.35
N THR A 75 3.15 1.71 -15.97
CA THR A 75 3.38 1.73 -17.42
C THR A 75 4.76 2.24 -17.75
N ALA A 76 5.60 1.36 -18.25
CA ALA A 76 6.84 1.77 -18.89
C ALA A 76 7.00 1.00 -20.20
N THR A 77 7.44 1.69 -21.25
CA THR A 77 7.82 1.08 -22.53
C THR A 77 9.18 0.38 -22.43
N ASP A 78 10.02 0.80 -21.48
CA ASP A 78 11.31 0.17 -21.18
C ASP A 78 11.10 -1.03 -20.23
N PRO A 79 11.44 -2.27 -20.63
CA PRO A 79 11.30 -3.45 -19.82
C PRO A 79 12.10 -3.41 -18.49
N ASN A 80 13.24 -2.72 -18.46
CA ASN A 80 14.03 -2.59 -17.24
C ASN A 80 13.34 -1.66 -16.25
N LEU A 81 12.84 -0.52 -16.72
CA LEU A 81 12.05 0.39 -15.91
C LEU A 81 10.77 -0.29 -15.41
N GLN A 82 10.09 -1.03 -16.29
CA GLN A 82 8.91 -1.81 -15.90
C GLN A 82 9.20 -2.78 -14.76
N ARG A 83 10.31 -3.53 -14.84
CA ARG A 83 10.73 -4.46 -13.78
C ARG A 83 11.00 -3.73 -12.46
N LEU A 84 11.65 -2.57 -12.49
CA LEU A 84 11.89 -1.74 -11.32
C LEU A 84 10.58 -1.25 -10.70
N LEU A 85 9.66 -0.74 -11.51
CA LEU A 85 8.36 -0.25 -11.04
C LEU A 85 7.48 -1.36 -10.44
N CYS A 86 7.62 -2.60 -10.90
CA CYS A 86 6.92 -3.75 -10.33
C CYS A 86 7.51 -4.22 -9.00
N SER A 87 8.77 -3.92 -8.68
CA SER A 87 9.43 -4.44 -7.48
C SER A 87 8.79 -3.94 -6.18
N THR A 88 8.83 -4.75 -5.13
CA THR A 88 8.37 -4.35 -3.78
C THR A 88 9.07 -3.08 -3.30
N LYS A 89 10.33 -2.89 -3.66
CA LYS A 89 11.11 -1.70 -3.29
C LYS A 89 10.60 -0.40 -3.90
N ALA A 90 9.87 -0.47 -4.99
CA ALA A 90 9.25 0.70 -5.62
C ALA A 90 7.93 1.11 -4.95
N HIS A 91 7.43 0.32 -4.01
CA HIS A 91 6.14 0.54 -3.35
C HIS A 91 6.31 0.95 -1.89
N SER A 92 5.30 1.63 -1.34
CA SER A 92 5.26 2.08 0.06
C SER A 92 4.86 0.93 0.98
N THR A 93 5.75 -0.06 1.08
CA THR A 93 5.58 -1.28 1.87
C THR A 93 6.91 -1.78 2.43
N LEU A 94 6.88 -2.94 3.09
CA LEU A 94 8.03 -3.59 3.68
C LEU A 94 8.69 -4.57 2.69
N SER A 95 10.03 -4.62 2.71
CA SER A 95 10.80 -5.67 2.06
C SER A 95 11.80 -6.30 3.04
N ILE A 96 12.08 -7.61 2.91
CA ILE A 96 13.04 -8.36 3.72
C ILE A 96 14.23 -8.72 2.85
N ASP A 97 15.46 -8.42 3.32
CA ASP A 97 16.73 -8.66 2.65
C ASP A 97 16.78 -8.22 1.18
N GLY A 98 15.94 -7.22 0.88
CA GLY A 98 15.82 -6.69 -0.47
C GLY A 98 15.09 -7.60 -1.45
N GLN A 99 14.46 -8.68 -0.99
CA GLN A 99 13.62 -9.54 -1.80
C GLN A 99 12.25 -8.90 -2.04
N ASP A 100 11.62 -9.28 -3.15
CA ASP A 100 10.23 -8.93 -3.44
C ASP A 100 9.28 -9.89 -2.70
N SER A 101 8.13 -9.39 -2.27
CA SER A 101 7.07 -10.19 -1.63
C SER A 101 6.49 -11.26 -2.57
N SER A 102 6.66 -11.08 -3.86
CA SER A 102 6.22 -12.03 -4.89
C SER A 102 7.29 -12.18 -5.97
N ASN A 103 7.42 -13.37 -6.54
CA ASN A 103 8.28 -13.66 -7.68
C ASN A 103 7.60 -14.66 -8.62
N PRO A 104 6.89 -14.18 -9.67
CA PRO A 104 6.23 -15.07 -10.64
C PRO A 104 7.18 -16.00 -11.36
N GLY A 105 8.44 -15.59 -11.58
CA GLY A 105 9.47 -16.44 -12.20
C GLY A 105 9.79 -17.70 -11.39
N GLU A 106 9.57 -17.65 -10.08
CA GLU A 106 9.69 -18.78 -9.15
C GLU A 106 8.33 -19.37 -8.76
N ASN A 107 7.26 -19.00 -9.45
CA ASN A 107 5.87 -19.38 -9.12
C ASN A 107 5.50 -19.02 -7.65
N ARG A 108 6.09 -17.95 -7.14
CA ARG A 108 5.89 -17.47 -5.77
C ARG A 108 5.10 -16.17 -5.78
N LEU A 109 3.84 -16.24 -5.44
CA LEU A 109 2.95 -15.09 -5.30
C LEU A 109 2.49 -14.98 -3.85
N ALA A 110 2.59 -13.78 -3.28
CA ALA A 110 2.06 -13.49 -1.96
C ALA A 110 0.54 -13.73 -1.92
N LYS A 111 0.09 -14.48 -0.95
CA LYS A 111 -1.34 -14.67 -0.67
C LYS A 111 -1.71 -13.83 0.53
N LEU A 112 -2.85 -13.17 0.42
CA LEU A 112 -3.37 -12.37 1.52
C LEU A 112 -4.31 -13.18 2.39
N SER A 113 -4.26 -12.86 3.68
CA SER A 113 -5.17 -13.36 4.69
C SER A 113 -5.55 -12.22 5.65
N ASN A 114 -6.62 -12.43 6.42
CA ASN A 114 -7.06 -11.51 7.48
C ASN A 114 -7.23 -10.05 7.01
N VAL A 115 -7.78 -9.85 5.81
CA VAL A 115 -8.08 -8.49 5.32
C VAL A 115 -9.33 -7.98 6.01
N GLU A 116 -9.15 -7.11 6.97
CA GLU A 116 -10.20 -6.53 7.77
C GLU A 116 -10.13 -5.00 7.74
N ILE A 117 -11.27 -4.37 7.70
CA ILE A 117 -11.42 -2.93 7.86
C ILE A 117 -12.68 -2.62 8.63
N GLY A 118 -12.58 -1.76 9.62
CA GLY A 118 -13.73 -1.40 10.44
C GLY A 118 -13.47 -0.24 11.38
N PRO A 119 -14.52 0.16 12.10
CA PRO A 119 -14.40 1.15 13.16
C PRO A 119 -13.53 0.57 14.29
N ALA A 120 -12.71 1.44 14.88
CA ALA A 120 -11.95 1.17 16.09
C ALA A 120 -12.09 2.37 17.04
N GLU A 121 -11.74 2.18 18.31
CA GLU A 121 -11.82 3.28 19.27
C GLU A 121 -10.98 4.49 18.79
N GLY A 122 -11.65 5.61 18.62
CA GLY A 122 -11.05 6.86 18.16
C GLY A 122 -10.74 6.96 16.67
N GLY A 123 -11.20 6.01 15.82
CA GLY A 123 -10.95 6.07 14.39
C GLY A 123 -11.42 4.85 13.60
N ALA A 124 -10.68 4.53 12.56
CA ALA A 124 -10.85 3.33 11.74
C ALA A 124 -9.52 2.59 11.60
N LEU A 125 -9.58 1.27 11.61
CA LEU A 125 -8.43 0.37 11.49
C LEU A 125 -8.59 -0.52 10.26
N ALA A 126 -7.52 -0.62 9.47
CA ALA A 126 -7.36 -1.65 8.45
C ALA A 126 -6.20 -2.57 8.85
N VAL A 127 -6.43 -3.87 8.73
CA VAL A 127 -5.44 -4.94 9.02
C VAL A 127 -5.40 -5.87 7.83
N ALA A 128 -4.21 -6.26 7.42
CA ALA A 128 -4.04 -7.30 6.43
C ALA A 128 -2.70 -8.03 6.63
N THR A 129 -2.67 -9.28 6.19
CA THR A 129 -1.52 -10.18 6.33
C THR A 129 -1.19 -10.81 4.99
N HIS A 130 0.09 -11.02 4.68
CA HIS A 130 0.51 -11.84 3.56
C HIS A 130 1.66 -12.80 3.92
N ASP A 131 1.76 -13.89 3.15
CA ASP A 131 2.74 -14.96 3.30
C ASP A 131 3.97 -14.83 2.37
N GLY A 132 4.13 -13.72 1.67
CA GLY A 132 5.13 -13.54 0.63
C GLY A 132 6.58 -13.80 1.06
N TYR A 133 6.88 -13.73 2.36
CA TYR A 133 8.19 -14.01 2.94
C TYR A 133 8.24 -15.34 3.70
N GLU A 134 7.13 -16.07 3.81
CA GLU A 134 7.10 -17.35 4.50
C GLU A 134 7.99 -18.41 3.82
N PRO A 135 7.97 -18.57 2.47
CA PRO A 135 8.80 -19.58 1.80
C PRO A 135 10.31 -19.36 1.93
N SER A 136 10.76 -18.10 2.05
CA SER A 136 12.17 -17.75 2.13
C SER A 136 12.68 -17.56 3.56
N HIS A 137 11.85 -17.02 4.46
CA HIS A 137 12.26 -16.60 5.80
C HIS A 137 11.39 -17.20 6.92
N GLY A 138 10.32 -17.95 6.61
CA GLY A 138 9.36 -18.40 7.60
C GLY A 138 8.59 -17.26 8.26
N ILE A 139 8.33 -16.16 7.54
CA ILE A 139 7.76 -14.94 8.10
C ILE A 139 6.46 -14.56 7.39
N LEU A 140 5.42 -14.31 8.19
CA LEU A 140 4.24 -13.56 7.77
C LEU A 140 4.45 -12.07 8.03
N HIS A 141 4.00 -11.23 7.11
CA HIS A 141 3.98 -9.79 7.29
C HIS A 141 2.55 -9.31 7.54
N HIS A 142 2.33 -8.68 8.68
CA HIS A 142 1.08 -8.03 9.04
C HIS A 142 1.24 -6.52 8.95
N ARG A 143 0.31 -5.84 8.31
CA ARG A 143 0.24 -4.38 8.31
C ARG A 143 -1.06 -3.91 8.94
N HIS A 144 -0.93 -3.01 9.91
CA HIS A 144 -2.03 -2.32 10.55
C HIS A 144 -1.94 -0.83 10.20
N LEU A 145 -3.03 -0.24 9.71
CA LEU A 145 -3.13 1.19 9.46
C LEU A 145 -4.36 1.75 10.19
N PHE A 146 -4.13 2.64 11.12
CA PHE A 146 -5.16 3.31 11.90
C PHE A 146 -5.25 4.78 11.53
N LEU A 147 -6.44 5.25 11.11
CA LEU A 147 -6.72 6.64 10.82
C LEU A 147 -7.66 7.19 11.90
N ALA A 148 -7.17 8.17 12.67
CA ALA A 148 -7.94 8.79 13.74
C ALA A 148 -9.15 9.56 13.23
N THR A 149 -10.20 9.64 14.05
CA THR A 149 -11.36 10.51 13.81
C THR A 149 -10.90 11.93 13.54
N GLY A 150 -11.48 12.58 12.52
CA GLY A 150 -11.05 13.89 12.04
C GLY A 150 -9.84 13.88 11.10
N GLY A 151 -9.17 12.72 10.93
CA GLY A 151 -8.09 12.54 9.94
C GLY A 151 -6.75 13.20 10.29
N GLY A 152 -6.59 13.70 11.50
CA GLY A 152 -5.37 14.42 11.92
C GLY A 152 -4.18 13.51 12.23
N ASN A 153 -4.36 12.21 12.29
CA ASN A 153 -3.30 11.27 12.65
C ASN A 153 -3.50 9.94 11.91
N LEU A 154 -2.46 9.50 11.20
CA LEU A 154 -2.33 8.14 10.64
C LEU A 154 -1.22 7.42 11.39
N ARG A 155 -1.52 6.25 11.94
CA ARG A 155 -0.55 5.37 12.58
C ARG A 155 -0.45 4.08 11.80
N GLY A 156 0.75 3.53 11.70
CA GLY A 156 1.00 2.24 11.08
C GLY A 156 1.86 1.36 11.96
N ALA A 157 1.66 0.04 11.86
CA ALA A 157 2.54 -0.96 12.40
C ALA A 157 2.76 -2.06 11.36
N ASP A 158 4.03 -2.41 11.15
CA ASP A 158 4.44 -3.57 10.39
C ASP A 158 4.96 -4.62 11.38
N ILE A 159 4.32 -5.77 11.43
CA ILE A 159 4.63 -6.86 12.36
C ILE A 159 5.14 -8.03 11.53
N LEU A 160 6.28 -8.58 11.93
CA LEU A 160 6.88 -9.76 11.33
C LEU A 160 6.68 -10.93 12.30
N GLU A 161 5.82 -11.87 11.92
CA GLU A 161 5.53 -13.06 12.70
C GLU A 161 6.31 -14.25 12.14
N TYR A 162 7.14 -14.88 12.98
CA TYR A 162 7.83 -16.11 12.61
C TYR A 162 6.90 -17.31 12.77
N THR A 163 6.69 -18.05 11.68
CA THR A 163 5.74 -19.18 11.65
C THR A 163 6.33 -20.51 12.16
N GLY A 164 7.63 -20.55 12.40
CA GLY A 164 8.35 -21.80 12.70
C GLY A 164 8.70 -22.60 11.43
N ALA A 165 8.32 -22.14 10.25
CA ALA A 165 8.73 -22.77 9.00
C ALA A 165 10.25 -22.59 8.78
N PRO A 166 10.94 -23.58 8.16
CA PRO A 166 12.33 -23.42 7.80
C PRO A 166 12.53 -22.23 6.87
N GLY A 167 13.55 -21.43 7.12
CA GLY A 167 13.85 -20.26 6.30
C GLY A 167 15.15 -19.59 6.73
N GLU A 168 15.61 -18.63 5.95
CA GLU A 168 16.77 -17.82 6.28
C GLU A 168 16.41 -16.80 7.35
N ILE A 169 17.28 -16.62 8.34
CA ILE A 169 17.12 -15.56 9.33
C ILE A 169 17.29 -14.21 8.61
N PRO A 170 16.28 -13.33 8.65
CA PRO A 170 16.38 -12.04 7.96
C PRO A 170 17.45 -11.16 8.61
N ARG A 171 18.24 -10.49 7.78
CA ARG A 171 19.28 -9.55 8.21
C ARG A 171 18.76 -8.12 8.27
N LEU A 172 17.82 -7.82 7.39
CA LEU A 172 17.33 -6.46 7.21
C LEU A 172 15.86 -6.44 6.76
N ALA A 173 15.01 -5.82 7.56
CA ALA A 173 13.67 -5.43 7.15
C ALA A 173 13.64 -3.92 6.88
N VAL A 174 13.12 -3.51 5.72
CA VAL A 174 13.06 -2.10 5.31
C VAL A 174 11.64 -1.73 4.96
N VAL A 175 11.06 -0.80 5.70
CA VAL A 175 9.79 -0.15 5.36
C VAL A 175 10.09 1.11 4.54
N ARG A 176 9.44 1.26 3.40
CA ARG A 176 9.57 2.45 2.54
C ARG A 176 8.28 3.23 2.48
N PHE A 177 8.43 4.54 2.41
CA PHE A 177 7.34 5.49 2.14
C PHE A 177 7.79 6.37 0.97
N HIS A 178 7.28 6.07 -0.23
CA HIS A 178 7.55 6.89 -1.41
C HIS A 178 6.72 8.16 -1.33
N LEU A 179 7.37 9.30 -1.43
CA LEU A 179 6.72 10.58 -1.31
C LEU A 179 6.33 11.13 -2.69
N HIS A 180 5.18 11.76 -2.76
CA HIS A 180 4.76 12.45 -3.98
C HIS A 180 5.81 13.50 -4.38
N PRO A 181 6.11 13.73 -5.68
CA PRO A 181 7.16 14.66 -6.13
C PRO A 181 7.01 16.10 -5.63
N ARG A 182 5.80 16.52 -5.25
CA ARG A 182 5.55 17.83 -4.62
C ARG A 182 5.83 17.87 -3.13
N VAL A 183 6.19 16.74 -2.52
CA VAL A 183 6.50 16.66 -1.08
C VAL A 183 8.00 16.76 -0.90
N THR A 184 8.41 17.65 0.00
CA THR A 184 9.80 17.76 0.46
C THR A 184 9.89 17.21 1.87
N ALA A 185 10.86 16.35 2.13
CA ALA A 185 11.13 15.77 3.44
C ALA A 185 12.38 16.42 4.06
N ALA A 186 12.31 16.71 5.36
CA ALA A 186 13.45 17.18 6.16
C ALA A 186 13.52 16.39 7.47
N MET A 187 14.68 15.80 7.74
CA MET A 187 14.96 15.12 9.00
C MET A 187 15.12 16.16 10.12
N LEU A 188 14.43 15.95 11.22
CA LEU A 188 14.55 16.74 12.44
C LEU A 188 15.51 16.06 13.44
N ARG A 189 15.99 16.80 14.44
CA ARG A 189 16.99 16.32 15.42
C ARG A 189 16.51 15.14 16.27
N ASP A 190 15.22 14.99 16.44
CA ASP A 190 14.56 13.94 17.23
C ASP A 190 14.10 12.75 16.39
N GLN A 191 14.71 12.53 15.22
CA GLN A 191 14.42 11.50 14.24
C GLN A 191 13.03 11.61 13.58
N ARG A 192 12.27 12.68 13.85
CA ARG A 192 11.05 12.96 13.11
C ARG A 192 11.37 13.48 11.71
N VAL A 193 10.49 13.22 10.78
CA VAL A 193 10.58 13.77 9.42
C VAL A 193 9.45 14.77 9.20
N LEU A 194 9.82 16.00 8.85
CA LEU A 194 8.86 17.02 8.46
C LEU A 194 8.60 16.91 6.96
N LEU A 195 7.33 16.74 6.59
CA LEU A 195 6.88 16.74 5.21
C LEU A 195 6.23 18.08 4.88
N LYS A 196 6.66 18.71 3.80
CA LYS A 196 6.08 19.95 3.27
C LYS A 196 5.62 19.72 1.84
N ILE A 197 4.41 20.18 1.52
CA ILE A 197 3.87 20.19 0.16
C ILE A 197 4.24 21.52 -0.48
N ARG A 198 4.81 21.47 -1.67
CA ARG A 198 5.03 22.68 -2.49
C ARG A 198 3.67 23.11 -3.04
N GLY A 199 3.31 24.36 -2.76
CA GLY A 199 2.11 25.03 -3.30
C GLY A 199 2.17 25.24 -4.80
#